data_4403f2d08cc955eee17c15f3836ad9fc
#
_entry.id   4403f2d08cc955eee17c15f3836ad9fc
#
_cell.length_a   1.000
_cell.length_b   1.000
_cell.length_c   1.000
_cell.angle_alpha   90.00
_cell.angle_beta   90.00
_cell.angle_gamma   90.00
#
_symmetry.space_group_name_H-M   'P 1'
#
loop_
_entity.id
_entity.type
_entity.pdbx_description
1 polymer ?
#
loop_
_entity_poly.entity_id
_entity_poly.type
_entity_poly.pdbx_seq_one_letter_code
_entity_poly.pdbx_strand_id
1 'polypeptide(L)'
;AEDSILLGIEDVTERRILEREKDELLRQKDVMLEELQHRVANSLQIIAGIILMKAARVESEETRAHLQDAHKRVMSIAAVQAQLHASGAVGPIDVVPYLSKLCSTLATSMINDNRTITIKVVGEGGMATPREAESIGLIATELVMNAIKHAFPTDQADGRIVIAYEVDGPNWKLSVADNGCGRPDGTFAQTKTGLGTGIVKALAQQLGAKVETLADPEGTTVSITHATFLTRENRAA
;
A
#
# COMPACT_ATOMS: atom_id res chain seq x y z
N ALA A 1 24.53 -24.76 -62.58
CA ALA A 1 23.58 -23.94 -61.80
C ALA A 1 24.35 -22.70 -61.33
N GLU A 2 23.99 -21.52 -61.84
CA GLU A 2 24.57 -20.25 -61.37
C GLU A 2 23.83 -19.86 -60.10
N ASP A 3 24.56 -19.78 -58.99
CA ASP A 3 24.02 -19.28 -57.74
C ASP A 3 23.97 -17.76 -57.79
N SER A 4 22.75 -17.20 -57.75
CA SER A 4 22.53 -15.75 -57.72
C SER A 4 22.26 -15.32 -56.30
N ILE A 5 23.04 -14.35 -55.81
CA ILE A 5 22.83 -13.71 -54.51
C ILE A 5 22.09 -12.40 -54.75
N LEU A 6 20.89 -12.26 -54.15
CA LEU A 6 20.14 -11.01 -54.16
C LEU A 6 20.49 -10.20 -52.90
N LEU A 7 21.07 -9.02 -53.09
CA LEU A 7 21.38 -8.08 -52.02
C LEU A 7 20.34 -6.95 -51.99
N GLY A 8 19.58 -6.84 -50.92
CA GLY A 8 18.70 -5.70 -50.66
C GLY A 8 19.39 -4.68 -49.75
N ILE A 9 19.40 -3.40 -50.12
CA ILE A 9 19.92 -2.30 -49.29
C ILE A 9 18.74 -1.40 -48.94
N GLU A 10 18.50 -1.20 -47.66
CA GLU A 10 17.47 -0.30 -47.13
C GLU A 10 18.16 0.84 -46.39
N ASP A 11 17.77 2.08 -46.64
CA ASP A 11 18.25 3.25 -45.91
C ASP A 11 17.44 3.36 -44.61
N VAL A 12 18.06 3.04 -43.47
CA VAL A 12 17.46 3.07 -42.14
C VAL A 12 17.89 4.32 -41.36
N THR A 13 18.49 5.32 -41.99
CA THR A 13 19.06 6.50 -41.32
C THR A 13 18.00 7.29 -40.54
N GLU A 14 16.89 7.62 -41.21
CA GLU A 14 15.78 8.37 -40.56
C GLU A 14 15.16 7.59 -39.39
N ARG A 15 14.94 6.29 -39.56
CA ARG A 15 14.43 5.42 -38.51
C ARG A 15 15.35 5.40 -37.30
N ARG A 16 16.67 5.31 -37.50
CA ARG A 16 17.65 5.33 -36.38
C ARG A 16 17.73 6.68 -35.69
N ILE A 17 17.53 7.79 -36.40
CA ILE A 17 17.47 9.12 -35.80
C ILE A 17 16.24 9.22 -34.89
N LEU A 18 15.06 8.84 -35.39
CA LEU A 18 13.82 8.85 -34.61
C LEU A 18 13.88 7.92 -33.40
N GLU A 19 14.48 6.74 -33.53
CA GLU A 19 14.70 5.83 -32.40
C GLU A 19 15.58 6.47 -31.31
N ARG A 20 16.67 7.13 -31.69
CA ARG A 20 17.55 7.83 -30.74
C ARG A 20 16.86 9.02 -30.07
N GLU A 21 16.13 9.82 -30.82
CA GLU A 21 15.36 10.92 -30.27
C GLU A 21 14.30 10.42 -29.25
N LYS A 22 13.60 9.35 -29.61
CA LYS A 22 12.63 8.71 -28.72
C LYS A 22 13.29 8.22 -27.42
N ASP A 23 14.43 7.55 -27.52
CA ASP A 23 15.14 7.02 -26.35
C ASP A 23 15.67 8.14 -25.45
N GLU A 24 16.14 9.25 -26.04
CA GLU A 24 16.55 10.42 -25.27
C GLU A 24 15.37 11.11 -24.58
N LEU A 25 14.21 11.23 -25.22
CA LEU A 25 12.99 11.77 -24.62
C LEU A 25 12.48 10.88 -23.48
N LEU A 26 12.56 9.55 -23.65
CA LEU A 26 12.20 8.61 -22.58
C LEU A 26 13.12 8.77 -21.37
N ARG A 27 14.44 8.88 -21.58
CA ARG A 27 15.42 9.11 -20.53
C ARG A 27 15.18 10.43 -19.79
N GLN A 28 14.91 11.51 -20.54
CA GLN A 28 14.60 12.82 -19.93
C GLN A 28 13.31 12.77 -19.11
N LYS A 29 12.28 12.10 -19.62
CA LYS A 29 11.03 11.86 -18.88
C LYS A 29 11.27 11.10 -17.59
N ASP A 30 12.11 10.05 -17.59
CA ASP A 30 12.37 9.24 -16.40
C ASP A 30 13.12 10.05 -15.33
N VAL A 31 14.13 10.83 -15.73
CA VAL A 31 14.85 11.76 -14.82
C VAL A 31 13.90 12.79 -14.21
N MET A 32 13.00 13.37 -15.04
CA MET A 32 12.03 14.36 -14.56
C MET A 32 11.01 13.74 -13.59
N LEU A 33 10.56 12.51 -13.85
CA LEU A 33 9.67 11.79 -12.95
C LEU A 33 10.34 11.53 -11.60
N GLU A 34 11.60 11.09 -11.60
CA GLU A 34 12.38 10.86 -10.38
C GLU A 34 12.52 12.16 -9.56
N GLU A 35 12.84 13.29 -10.21
CA GLU A 35 12.94 14.58 -9.53
C GLU A 35 11.59 15.01 -8.92
N LEU A 36 10.48 14.87 -9.66
CA LEU A 36 9.14 15.18 -9.14
C LEU A 36 8.80 14.32 -7.92
N GLN A 37 9.13 13.05 -7.93
CA GLN A 37 8.90 12.13 -6.84
C GLN A 37 9.68 12.50 -5.59
N HIS A 38 10.96 12.85 -5.73
CA HIS A 38 11.77 13.37 -4.63
C HIS A 38 11.18 14.66 -4.05
N ARG A 39 10.68 15.56 -4.89
CA ARG A 39 10.00 16.79 -4.45
C ARG A 39 8.71 16.50 -3.68
N VAL A 40 7.92 15.52 -4.12
CA VAL A 40 6.69 15.08 -3.42
C VAL A 40 7.06 14.52 -2.03
N ALA A 41 8.03 13.62 -1.95
CA ALA A 41 8.49 13.05 -0.67
C ALA A 41 8.97 14.15 0.30
N ASN A 42 9.78 15.10 -0.17
CA ASN A 42 10.26 16.23 0.62
C ASN A 42 9.08 17.12 1.10
N SER A 43 8.09 17.38 0.23
CA SER A 43 6.91 18.17 0.60
C SER A 43 6.09 17.48 1.68
N LEU A 44 5.91 16.16 1.59
CA LEU A 44 5.21 15.37 2.62
C LEU A 44 5.94 15.43 3.96
N GLN A 45 7.27 15.35 3.98
CA GLN A 45 8.07 15.48 5.20
C GLN A 45 7.93 16.87 5.84
N ILE A 46 7.91 17.94 5.04
CA ILE A 46 7.69 19.31 5.53
C ILE A 46 6.28 19.43 6.15
N ILE A 47 5.26 18.92 5.48
CA ILE A 47 3.87 18.92 5.98
C ILE A 47 3.79 18.15 7.30
N ALA A 48 4.39 16.97 7.38
CA ALA A 48 4.47 16.17 8.59
C ALA A 48 5.15 16.94 9.74
N GLY A 49 6.26 17.63 9.47
CA GLY A 49 6.96 18.47 10.44
C GLY A 49 6.09 19.63 10.94
N ILE A 50 5.34 20.30 10.06
CA ILE A 50 4.41 21.36 10.45
C ILE A 50 3.29 20.83 11.36
N ILE A 51 2.71 19.68 11.02
CA ILE A 51 1.67 19.03 11.84
C ILE A 51 2.23 18.72 13.24
N LEU A 52 3.44 18.15 13.33
CA LEU A 52 4.08 17.80 14.59
C LEU A 52 4.37 19.05 15.45
N MET A 53 4.87 20.13 14.85
CA MET A 53 5.08 21.41 15.53
C MET A 53 3.77 22.00 16.05
N LYS A 54 2.67 21.87 15.31
CA LYS A 54 1.35 22.32 15.76
C LYS A 54 0.85 21.46 16.92
N ALA A 55 1.02 20.14 16.86
CA ALA A 55 0.65 19.22 17.92
C ALA A 55 1.36 19.58 19.25
N ALA A 56 2.63 19.98 19.22
CA ALA A 56 3.39 20.38 20.40
C ALA A 56 2.86 21.65 21.09
N ARG A 57 2.11 22.52 20.38
CA ARG A 57 1.61 23.79 20.89
C ARG A 57 0.14 23.77 21.32
N VAL A 58 -0.56 22.66 21.05
CA VAL A 58 -1.99 22.53 21.39
C VAL A 58 -2.16 22.08 22.82
N GLU A 59 -3.03 22.75 23.58
CA GLU A 59 -3.32 22.43 24.99
C GLU A 59 -4.22 21.22 25.13
N SER A 60 -5.19 21.02 24.23
CA SER A 60 -6.09 19.89 24.25
C SER A 60 -5.38 18.59 23.90
N GLU A 61 -5.38 17.62 24.81
CA GLU A 61 -4.83 16.27 24.58
C GLU A 61 -5.52 15.55 23.42
N GLU A 62 -6.83 15.70 23.28
CA GLU A 62 -7.59 15.12 22.19
C GLU A 62 -7.13 15.69 20.83
N THR A 63 -7.00 17.01 20.73
CA THR A 63 -6.53 17.68 19.52
C THR A 63 -5.08 17.30 19.23
N ARG A 64 -4.23 17.16 20.25
CA ARG A 64 -2.84 16.72 20.11
C ARG A 64 -2.79 15.31 19.55
N ALA A 65 -3.58 14.38 20.06
CA ALA A 65 -3.68 13.01 19.57
C ALA A 65 -4.11 12.96 18.10
N HIS A 66 -5.12 13.75 17.71
CA HIS A 66 -5.56 13.84 16.31
C HIS A 66 -4.47 14.37 15.37
N LEU A 67 -3.71 15.38 15.79
CA LEU A 67 -2.59 15.90 14.99
C LEU A 67 -1.44 14.89 14.87
N GLN A 68 -1.13 14.17 15.95
CA GLN A 68 -0.14 13.09 15.89
C GLN A 68 -0.57 11.96 14.97
N ASP A 69 -1.85 11.63 14.94
CA ASP A 69 -2.41 10.67 13.99
C ASP A 69 -2.28 11.14 12.55
N ALA A 70 -2.61 12.39 12.28
CA ALA A 70 -2.43 12.99 10.97
C ALA A 70 -0.96 12.98 10.54
N HIS A 71 -0.03 13.32 11.45
CA HIS A 71 1.42 13.22 11.19
C HIS A 71 1.84 11.80 10.77
N LYS A 72 1.45 10.77 11.54
CA LYS A 72 1.77 9.37 11.24
C LYS A 72 1.27 8.95 9.86
N ARG A 73 0.08 9.39 9.46
CA ARG A 73 -0.49 9.10 8.13
C ARG A 73 0.26 9.77 7.00
N VAL A 74 0.64 11.04 7.15
CA VAL A 74 1.47 11.72 6.16
C VAL A 74 2.81 11.01 5.99
N MET A 75 3.43 10.59 7.10
CA MET A 75 4.67 9.82 7.07
C MET A 75 4.51 8.45 6.41
N SER A 76 3.37 7.77 6.60
CA SER A 76 3.09 6.49 5.95
C SER A 76 2.92 6.64 4.43
N ILE A 77 2.26 7.71 3.98
CA ILE A 77 2.15 8.03 2.54
C ILE A 77 3.55 8.26 1.96
N ALA A 78 4.39 9.04 2.65
CA ALA A 78 5.76 9.27 2.21
C ALA A 78 6.60 7.98 2.13
N ALA A 79 6.42 7.06 3.09
CA ALA A 79 7.08 5.76 3.09
C ALA A 79 6.64 4.87 1.92
N VAL A 80 5.33 4.82 1.62
CA VAL A 80 4.77 4.11 0.46
C VAL A 80 5.36 4.66 -0.84
N GLN A 81 5.37 5.98 -1.01
CA GLN A 81 5.94 6.64 -2.18
C GLN A 81 7.43 6.32 -2.32
N ALA A 82 8.23 6.50 -1.27
CA ALA A 82 9.66 6.21 -1.29
C ALA A 82 9.96 4.75 -1.65
N GLN A 83 9.13 3.81 -1.16
CA GLN A 83 9.31 2.38 -1.40
C GLN A 83 9.02 1.98 -2.85
N LEU A 84 7.98 2.56 -3.46
CA LEU A 84 7.62 2.33 -4.86
C LEU A 84 8.72 2.81 -5.81
N HIS A 85 9.36 3.93 -5.47
CA HIS A 85 10.39 4.53 -6.32
C HIS A 85 11.79 3.95 -6.11
N ALA A 86 12.12 3.49 -4.89
CA ALA A 86 13.39 2.80 -4.61
C ALA A 86 13.59 1.54 -5.47
N SER A 87 12.52 0.99 -6.02
CA SER A 87 12.54 -0.18 -6.90
C SER A 87 13.00 0.14 -8.33
N GLY A 88 13.10 1.43 -8.73
CA GLY A 88 13.40 1.85 -10.10
C GLY A 88 12.41 1.27 -11.14
N ALA A 89 11.28 0.75 -10.68
CA ALA A 89 10.39 -0.06 -11.49
C ALA A 89 9.54 0.81 -12.41
N VAL A 90 9.91 0.84 -13.68
CA VAL A 90 9.07 1.31 -14.79
C VAL A 90 8.00 0.26 -15.16
N GLY A 91 7.90 -0.85 -14.39
CA GLY A 91 7.06 -2.01 -14.69
C GLY A 91 6.20 -2.47 -13.51
N PRO A 92 5.52 -3.63 -13.67
CA PRO A 92 4.74 -4.23 -12.62
C PRO A 92 5.58 -4.52 -11.36
N ILE A 93 4.96 -4.38 -10.19
CA ILE A 93 5.57 -4.51 -8.87
C ILE A 93 5.13 -5.83 -8.25
N ASP A 94 6.07 -6.61 -7.73
CA ASP A 94 5.76 -7.78 -6.92
C ASP A 94 5.26 -7.33 -5.54
N VAL A 95 3.98 -7.63 -5.26
CA VAL A 95 3.24 -7.09 -4.11
C VAL A 95 3.76 -7.65 -2.79
N VAL A 96 4.14 -8.93 -2.71
CA VAL A 96 4.54 -9.56 -1.45
C VAL A 96 5.89 -9.03 -0.93
N PRO A 97 6.97 -8.95 -1.72
CA PRO A 97 8.21 -8.31 -1.30
C PRO A 97 8.04 -6.82 -0.98
N TYR A 98 7.22 -6.11 -1.77
CA TYR A 98 6.90 -4.71 -1.54
C TYR A 98 6.22 -4.50 -0.18
N LEU A 99 5.15 -5.25 0.12
CA LEU A 99 4.46 -5.19 1.41
C LEU A 99 5.38 -5.59 2.57
N SER A 100 6.24 -6.60 2.38
CA SER A 100 7.19 -7.05 3.40
C SER A 100 8.15 -5.93 3.80
N LYS A 101 8.70 -5.21 2.83
CA LYS A 101 9.61 -4.09 3.08
C LYS A 101 8.89 -2.90 3.70
N LEU A 102 7.67 -2.59 3.23
CA LEU A 102 6.84 -1.54 3.80
C LEU A 102 6.49 -1.81 5.27
N CYS A 103 6.05 -3.02 5.58
CA CYS A 103 5.68 -3.42 6.94
C CYS A 103 6.88 -3.48 7.89
N SER A 104 8.07 -3.86 7.42
CA SER A 104 9.29 -3.82 8.24
C SER A 104 9.65 -2.38 8.64
N THR A 105 9.50 -1.42 7.73
CA THR A 105 9.73 0.00 8.00
C THR A 105 8.71 0.54 9.02
N LEU A 106 7.43 0.14 8.88
CA LEU A 106 6.39 0.52 9.83
C LEU A 106 6.64 -0.07 11.23
N ALA A 107 7.03 -1.34 11.31
CA ALA A 107 7.34 -2.00 12.58
C ALA A 107 8.42 -1.23 13.33
N THR A 108 9.53 -0.89 12.66
CA THR A 108 10.64 -0.14 13.27
C THR A 108 10.24 1.27 13.72
N SER A 109 9.30 1.92 13.04
CA SER A 109 8.91 3.30 13.35
C SER A 109 7.78 3.42 14.37
N MET A 110 6.96 2.37 14.55
CA MET A 110 5.71 2.45 15.33
C MET A 110 5.67 1.55 16.55
N ILE A 111 6.47 0.48 16.57
CA ILE A 111 6.54 -0.44 17.71
C ILE A 111 7.67 0.02 18.61
N ASN A 112 7.32 0.47 19.83
CA ASN A 112 8.28 0.81 20.87
C ASN A 112 8.89 -0.46 21.46
N ASP A 113 10.12 -0.38 21.98
CA ASP A 113 10.88 -1.49 22.58
C ASP A 113 10.13 -2.25 23.70
N ASN A 114 9.10 -1.63 24.27
CA ASN A 114 8.29 -2.21 25.35
C ASN A 114 7.06 -3.01 24.88
N ARG A 115 6.83 -3.12 23.54
CA ARG A 115 5.69 -3.87 23.00
C ARG A 115 6.18 -4.99 22.10
N THR A 116 5.80 -6.22 22.40
CA THR A 116 6.11 -7.40 21.59
C THR A 116 5.01 -7.61 20.54
N ILE A 117 5.08 -6.85 19.44
CA ILE A 117 4.15 -7.02 18.31
C ILE A 117 4.95 -7.51 17.10
N THR A 118 4.54 -8.66 16.55
CA THR A 118 5.15 -9.24 15.36
C THR A 118 4.27 -8.95 14.14
N ILE A 119 4.87 -8.43 13.06
CA ILE A 119 4.19 -8.22 11.78
C ILE A 119 4.77 -9.20 10.77
N LYS A 120 3.90 -10.00 10.14
CA LYS A 120 4.30 -10.99 9.13
C LYS A 120 3.51 -10.78 7.86
N VAL A 121 4.21 -10.78 6.71
CA VAL A 121 3.58 -10.80 5.39
C VAL A 121 3.69 -12.20 4.81
N VAL A 122 2.59 -12.72 4.27
CA VAL A 122 2.48 -14.04 3.65
C VAL A 122 1.79 -13.94 2.29
N GLY A 123 2.14 -14.79 1.36
CA GLY A 123 1.55 -14.85 0.02
C GLY A 123 2.49 -15.55 -0.95
N GLU A 124 1.97 -15.98 -2.09
CA GLU A 124 2.74 -16.68 -3.13
C GLU A 124 3.29 -15.75 -4.21
N GLY A 125 3.10 -14.42 -4.04
CA GLY A 125 3.47 -13.39 -5.02
C GLY A 125 2.24 -12.74 -5.65
N GLY A 126 2.47 -12.00 -6.73
CA GLY A 126 1.44 -11.30 -7.49
C GLY A 126 1.94 -9.95 -7.98
N MET A 127 1.68 -9.66 -9.26
CA MET A 127 2.14 -8.43 -9.90
C MET A 127 1.02 -7.40 -9.90
N ALA A 128 1.33 -6.16 -9.53
CA ALA A 128 0.43 -5.03 -9.60
C ALA A 128 1.06 -3.88 -10.38
N THR A 129 0.24 -3.05 -10.99
CA THR A 129 0.73 -1.78 -11.55
C THR A 129 1.21 -0.87 -10.40
N PRO A 130 2.11 0.10 -10.66
CA PRO A 130 2.55 1.04 -9.62
C PRO A 130 1.39 1.74 -8.89
N ARG A 131 0.33 2.09 -9.60
CA ARG A 131 -0.87 2.73 -9.03
C ARG A 131 -1.67 1.79 -8.11
N GLU A 132 -1.81 0.53 -8.49
CA GLU A 132 -2.45 -0.48 -7.65
C GLU A 132 -1.60 -0.79 -6.42
N ALA A 133 -0.29 -0.98 -6.59
CA ALA A 133 0.65 -1.20 -5.49
C ALA A 133 0.65 -0.04 -4.49
N GLU A 134 0.57 1.21 -4.95
CA GLU A 134 0.40 2.38 -4.08
C GLU A 134 -0.86 2.27 -3.23
N SER A 135 -2.00 2.01 -3.86
CA SER A 135 -3.29 1.88 -3.15
C SER A 135 -3.28 0.69 -2.18
N ILE A 136 -2.74 -0.46 -2.59
CA ILE A 136 -2.58 -1.66 -1.74
C ILE A 136 -1.67 -1.36 -0.54
N GLY A 137 -0.55 -0.69 -0.77
CA GLY A 137 0.39 -0.29 0.28
C GLY A 137 -0.23 0.66 1.30
N LEU A 138 -0.97 1.68 0.85
CA LEU A 138 -1.68 2.61 1.72
C LEU A 138 -2.77 1.91 2.54
N ILE A 139 -3.55 1.02 1.93
CA ILE A 139 -4.55 0.21 2.63
C ILE A 139 -3.88 -0.65 3.71
N ALA A 140 -2.84 -1.41 3.35
CA ALA A 140 -2.11 -2.26 4.29
C ALA A 140 -1.56 -1.45 5.46
N THR A 141 -0.96 -0.29 5.19
CA THR A 141 -0.43 0.62 6.21
C THR A 141 -1.50 1.11 7.17
N GLU A 142 -2.65 1.59 6.66
CA GLU A 142 -3.76 2.06 7.49
C GLU A 142 -4.32 0.93 8.38
N LEU A 143 -4.45 -0.29 7.85
CA LEU A 143 -4.95 -1.44 8.60
C LEU A 143 -3.96 -1.89 9.67
N VAL A 144 -2.66 -1.94 9.37
CA VAL A 144 -1.59 -2.26 10.33
C VAL A 144 -1.54 -1.20 11.43
N MET A 145 -1.60 0.09 11.09
CA MET A 145 -1.65 1.18 12.09
C MET A 145 -2.87 1.05 13.00
N ASN A 146 -4.03 0.71 12.45
CA ASN A 146 -5.25 0.50 13.24
C ASN A 146 -5.09 -0.68 14.20
N ALA A 147 -4.51 -1.79 13.75
CA ALA A 147 -4.23 -2.94 14.61
C ALA A 147 -3.26 -2.58 15.75
N ILE A 148 -2.12 -1.93 15.45
CA ILE A 148 -1.15 -1.50 16.49
C ILE A 148 -1.78 -0.59 17.54
N LYS A 149 -2.71 0.30 17.13
CA LYS A 149 -3.35 1.25 18.02
C LYS A 149 -4.48 0.68 18.86
N HIS A 150 -5.27 -0.20 18.27
CA HIS A 150 -6.59 -0.55 18.79
C HIS A 150 -6.73 -2.01 19.19
N ALA A 151 -5.92 -2.91 18.62
CA ALA A 151 -6.07 -4.32 18.84
C ALA A 151 -5.38 -4.81 20.12
N PHE A 152 -4.27 -4.17 20.51
CA PHE A 152 -3.43 -4.67 21.60
C PHE A 152 -3.48 -3.75 22.82
N PRO A 153 -4.15 -4.15 23.91
CA PRO A 153 -4.03 -3.51 25.23
C PRO A 153 -2.56 -3.46 25.70
N THR A 154 -2.26 -2.55 26.62
CA THR A 154 -0.86 -2.29 27.05
C THR A 154 -0.21 -3.50 27.74
N ASP A 155 -0.99 -4.40 28.26
CA ASP A 155 -0.61 -5.60 29.01
C ASP A 155 -0.63 -6.90 28.19
N GLN A 156 -1.02 -6.83 26.91
CA GLN A 156 -1.01 -8.00 26.05
C GLN A 156 0.41 -8.32 25.58
N ALA A 157 0.95 -9.45 26.03
CA ALA A 157 2.16 -10.06 25.44
C ALA A 157 1.81 -10.77 24.13
N ASP A 158 2.76 -10.79 23.17
CA ASP A 158 2.66 -11.55 21.91
C ASP A 158 1.58 -11.09 20.91
N GLY A 159 1.48 -9.79 20.68
CA GLY A 159 0.67 -9.25 19.58
C GLY A 159 1.18 -9.74 18.22
N ARG A 160 0.24 -10.19 17.35
CA ARG A 160 0.55 -10.67 16.02
C ARG A 160 -0.35 -10.00 14.99
N ILE A 161 0.27 -9.48 13.94
CA ILE A 161 -0.43 -8.94 12.76
C ILE A 161 0.04 -9.73 11.55
N VAL A 162 -0.89 -10.32 10.81
CA VAL A 162 -0.59 -11.08 9.58
C VAL A 162 -1.23 -10.36 8.40
N ILE A 163 -0.42 -10.02 7.42
CA ILE A 163 -0.86 -9.48 6.13
C ILE A 163 -0.76 -10.61 5.12
N ALA A 164 -1.87 -11.01 4.51
CA ALA A 164 -1.88 -12.01 3.46
C ALA A 164 -2.28 -11.38 2.12
N TYR A 165 -1.56 -11.74 1.06
CA TYR A 165 -1.89 -11.37 -0.31
C TYR A 165 -2.01 -12.61 -1.17
N GLU A 166 -3.19 -12.84 -1.70
CA GLU A 166 -3.57 -14.02 -2.47
C GLU A 166 -4.00 -13.59 -3.87
N VAL A 167 -3.59 -14.35 -4.89
CA VAL A 167 -3.92 -14.07 -6.30
C VAL A 167 -4.48 -15.33 -6.95
N ASP A 168 -5.59 -15.16 -7.69
CA ASP A 168 -6.18 -16.21 -8.53
C ASP A 168 -6.55 -15.60 -9.88
N GLY A 169 -5.66 -15.78 -10.87
CA GLY A 169 -5.78 -15.15 -12.16
C GLY A 169 -5.84 -13.62 -12.06
N PRO A 170 -6.91 -12.97 -12.56
CA PRO A 170 -7.08 -11.52 -12.45
C PRO A 170 -7.61 -11.07 -11.09
N ASN A 171 -8.01 -12.01 -10.23
CA ASN A 171 -8.57 -11.72 -8.92
C ASN A 171 -7.48 -11.69 -7.85
N TRP A 172 -7.65 -10.84 -6.87
CA TRP A 172 -6.73 -10.79 -5.73
C TRP A 172 -7.48 -10.46 -4.43
N LYS A 173 -6.88 -10.85 -3.34
CA LYS A 173 -7.35 -10.56 -1.99
C LYS A 173 -6.18 -10.13 -1.11
N LEU A 174 -6.32 -8.97 -0.51
CA LEU A 174 -5.47 -8.51 0.59
C LEU A 174 -6.23 -8.71 1.89
N SER A 175 -5.64 -9.37 2.88
CA SER A 175 -6.21 -9.45 4.21
C SER A 175 -5.19 -9.03 5.26
N VAL A 176 -5.67 -8.33 6.30
CA VAL A 176 -4.89 -7.96 7.48
C VAL A 176 -5.64 -8.48 8.69
N ALA A 177 -5.01 -9.40 9.40
CA ALA A 177 -5.56 -10.05 10.59
C ALA A 177 -4.68 -9.75 11.80
N ASP A 178 -5.30 -9.41 12.93
CA ASP A 178 -4.66 -9.30 14.23
C ASP A 178 -5.24 -10.33 15.22
N ASN A 179 -4.44 -10.70 16.23
CA ASN A 179 -4.87 -11.53 17.35
C ASN A 179 -5.12 -10.68 18.61
N GLY A 180 -5.62 -9.48 18.42
CA GLY A 180 -5.89 -8.55 19.50
C GLY A 180 -7.20 -8.81 20.26
N CYS A 181 -7.68 -7.81 20.98
CA CYS A 181 -8.88 -7.94 21.81
C CYS A 181 -10.19 -8.15 21.01
N GLY A 182 -10.15 -8.02 19.69
CA GLY A 182 -11.32 -8.20 18.85
C GLY A 182 -12.59 -7.51 19.35
N ARG A 183 -13.76 -8.13 19.14
CA ARG A 183 -15.04 -7.69 19.70
C ARG A 183 -15.88 -8.86 20.15
N PRO A 184 -16.45 -8.79 21.39
CA PRO A 184 -17.24 -9.88 21.95
C PRO A 184 -18.51 -10.22 21.17
N ASP A 185 -19.04 -9.26 20.40
CA ASP A 185 -20.40 -9.35 19.85
C ASP A 185 -20.46 -9.82 18.40
N GLY A 186 -19.32 -10.11 17.75
CA GLY A 186 -19.30 -10.56 16.33
C GLY A 186 -20.02 -9.61 15.36
N THR A 187 -20.47 -8.45 15.85
CA THR A 187 -21.21 -7.49 15.03
C THR A 187 -20.25 -6.78 14.09
N PHE A 188 -20.62 -6.72 12.82
CA PHE A 188 -20.03 -5.78 11.86
C PHE A 188 -20.04 -4.40 12.49
N ALA A 189 -18.93 -4.02 13.10
CA ALA A 189 -18.86 -2.72 13.68
C ALA A 189 -19.07 -1.69 12.59
N GLN A 190 -20.18 -0.97 12.66
CA GLN A 190 -20.15 0.41 12.20
C GLN A 190 -19.11 1.12 13.08
N THR A 191 -17.83 0.90 12.74
CA THR A 191 -16.74 1.67 13.30
C THR A 191 -17.15 3.12 13.14
N LYS A 192 -17.17 3.88 14.25
CA LYS A 192 -17.14 5.34 14.15
C LYS A 192 -16.14 5.61 13.04
N THR A 193 -16.60 6.19 11.95
CA THR A 193 -15.84 6.38 10.72
C THR A 193 -14.67 7.30 11.03
N GLY A 194 -13.59 6.71 11.55
CA GLY A 194 -12.32 7.42 11.68
C GLY A 194 -11.76 7.71 10.28
N LEU A 195 -10.94 8.72 10.16
CA LEU A 195 -10.33 9.15 8.91
C LEU A 195 -9.70 7.97 8.14
N GLY A 196 -9.06 7.01 8.84
CA GLY A 196 -8.41 5.84 8.23
C GLY A 196 -9.37 4.86 7.55
N THR A 197 -10.51 4.59 8.19
CA THR A 197 -11.54 3.73 7.59
C THR A 197 -12.11 4.36 6.31
N GLY A 198 -12.24 5.70 6.29
CA GLY A 198 -12.64 6.43 5.09
C GLY A 198 -11.61 6.28 3.95
N ILE A 199 -10.32 6.39 4.26
CA ILE A 199 -9.22 6.21 3.29
C ILE A 199 -9.24 4.79 2.72
N VAL A 200 -9.33 3.76 3.57
CA VAL A 200 -9.38 2.35 3.13
C VAL A 200 -10.56 2.11 2.18
N LYS A 201 -11.76 2.60 2.51
CA LYS A 201 -12.94 2.48 1.66
C LYS A 201 -12.77 3.19 0.32
N ALA A 202 -12.25 4.41 0.31
CA ALA A 202 -12.02 5.18 -0.91
C ALA A 202 -11.00 4.51 -1.85
N LEU A 203 -9.88 4.02 -1.29
CA LEU A 203 -8.85 3.32 -2.06
C LEU A 203 -9.35 1.96 -2.57
N ALA A 204 -10.08 1.21 -1.76
CA ALA A 204 -10.71 -0.05 -2.21
C ALA A 204 -11.69 0.20 -3.36
N GLN A 205 -12.51 1.24 -3.27
CA GLN A 205 -13.42 1.64 -4.36
C GLN A 205 -12.65 2.01 -5.64
N GLN A 206 -11.53 2.73 -5.52
CA GLN A 206 -10.66 3.06 -6.65
C GLN A 206 -10.08 1.81 -7.32
N LEU A 207 -9.79 0.77 -6.54
CA LEU A 207 -9.34 -0.54 -7.01
C LEU A 207 -10.48 -1.45 -7.53
N GLY A 208 -11.74 -1.01 -7.47
CA GLY A 208 -12.89 -1.87 -7.78
C GLY A 208 -13.05 -3.04 -6.82
N ALA A 209 -12.55 -2.91 -5.59
CA ALA A 209 -12.51 -3.97 -4.59
C ALA A 209 -13.55 -3.75 -3.48
N LYS A 210 -14.00 -4.85 -2.88
CA LYS A 210 -14.94 -4.89 -1.76
C LYS A 210 -14.17 -5.00 -0.45
N VAL A 211 -14.60 -4.25 0.56
CA VAL A 211 -14.04 -4.31 1.93
C VAL A 211 -14.99 -5.11 2.81
N GLU A 212 -14.46 -6.10 3.50
CA GLU A 212 -15.17 -6.91 4.50
C GLU A 212 -14.37 -6.90 5.80
N THR A 213 -15.07 -6.85 6.93
CA THR A 213 -14.46 -6.88 8.25
C THR A 213 -15.12 -7.97 9.08
N LEU A 214 -14.33 -8.88 9.59
CA LEU A 214 -14.72 -9.91 10.55
C LEU A 214 -14.02 -9.60 11.86
N ALA A 215 -14.76 -9.51 12.95
CA ALA A 215 -14.22 -9.32 14.28
C ALA A 215 -14.86 -10.35 15.21
N ASP A 216 -14.04 -11.07 15.95
CA ASP A 216 -14.42 -12.05 16.95
C ASP A 216 -13.61 -11.82 18.24
N PRO A 217 -13.83 -12.58 19.31
CA PRO A 217 -13.06 -12.40 20.55
C PRO A 217 -11.56 -12.68 20.42
N GLU A 218 -11.12 -13.35 19.35
CA GLU A 218 -9.73 -13.73 19.10
C GLU A 218 -8.98 -12.73 18.21
N GLY A 219 -9.67 -11.70 17.69
CA GLY A 219 -9.06 -10.65 16.89
C GLY A 219 -9.95 -10.04 15.83
N THR A 220 -9.31 -9.31 14.92
CA THR A 220 -10.00 -8.67 13.79
C THR A 220 -9.31 -9.02 12.48
N THR A 221 -10.11 -9.34 11.46
CA THR A 221 -9.63 -9.53 10.09
C THR A 221 -10.35 -8.57 9.16
N VAL A 222 -9.60 -7.77 8.41
CA VAL A 222 -10.11 -6.91 7.34
C VAL A 222 -9.63 -7.46 6.02
N SER A 223 -10.55 -7.74 5.11
CA SER A 223 -10.26 -8.26 3.77
C SER A 223 -10.70 -7.26 2.70
N ILE A 224 -9.84 -7.07 1.70
CA ILE A 224 -10.09 -6.30 0.49
C ILE A 224 -10.02 -7.25 -0.67
N THR A 225 -11.14 -7.47 -1.36
CA THR A 225 -11.27 -8.46 -2.42
C THR A 225 -11.60 -7.76 -3.73
N HIS A 226 -10.73 -7.92 -4.72
CA HIS A 226 -10.99 -7.57 -6.11
C HIS A 226 -11.37 -8.86 -6.86
N ALA A 227 -12.61 -8.91 -7.34
CA ALA A 227 -13.11 -10.03 -8.13
C ALA A 227 -13.67 -9.50 -9.46
N THR A 228 -13.16 -10.01 -10.57
CA THR A 228 -13.61 -9.65 -11.92
C THR A 228 -14.94 -10.32 -12.26
N PHE A 229 -15.29 -11.38 -11.54
CA PHE A 229 -16.56 -12.09 -11.70
C PHE A 229 -17.44 -11.86 -10.48
N LEU A 230 -18.58 -11.22 -10.67
CA LEU A 230 -19.67 -11.27 -9.72
C LEU A 230 -20.06 -12.74 -9.54
N THR A 231 -19.80 -13.31 -8.38
CA THR A 231 -20.34 -14.60 -7.99
C THR A 231 -21.84 -14.54 -8.21
N ARG A 232 -22.35 -15.45 -9.03
CA ARG A 232 -23.79 -15.71 -9.14
C ARG A 232 -24.26 -16.31 -7.80
N GLU A 233 -24.39 -15.49 -6.78
CA GLU A 233 -25.11 -15.87 -5.58
C GLU A 233 -26.60 -15.67 -5.81
N ASN A 234 -27.30 -16.79 -5.76
CA ASN A 234 -28.75 -16.94 -5.57
C ASN A 234 -29.71 -16.26 -6.56
N ARG A 235 -29.90 -16.92 -7.69
CA ARG A 235 -31.27 -17.10 -8.24
C ARG A 235 -31.68 -18.57 -8.06
N ALA A 236 -32.09 -18.91 -6.86
CA ALA A 236 -32.89 -20.11 -6.59
C ALA A 236 -33.70 -19.85 -5.32
N ALA A 237 -34.89 -19.33 -5.49
CA ALA A 237 -36.08 -19.56 -4.71
C ALA A 237 -37.26 -18.95 -5.49
#